data_ae9b81cfb0b41790786ac307bafecb6e
#
_entry.id   ae9b81cfb0b41790786ac307bafecb6e
#
_cell.length_a   1.000
_cell.length_b   1.000
_cell.length_c   1.000
_cell.angle_alpha   90.00
_cell.angle_beta   90.00
_cell.angle_gamma   90.00
#
_symmetry.space_group_name_H-M   'P 1'
#
loop_
_entity.id
_entity.type
_entity.pdbx_description
1 polymer ?
#
loop_
_entity_poly.entity_id
_entity_poly.type
_entity_poly.pdbx_seq_one_letter_code
_entity_poly.pdbx_strand_id
1 'polypeptide(L)'
;LIPTGHLFFAAVLSGLFAAFDMLDGTMARLSGKATAFGATLDASCDRITDGALFSAIAWWLIYSADSSRITVIACFVTLVCSQVISYIKARGEASGFKMVGGLIERPERLILALGGIGLEGLGVPHAIEVALWILAVGSVFTVCQRMVIAARQEQQ
;
A
#
# COMPACT_ATOMS: atom_id res chain seq x y z
N LEU A 1 -17.64 4.17 0.54
CA LEU A 1 -17.62 4.26 2.02
C LEU A 1 -16.64 5.34 2.51
N ILE A 2 -15.35 5.33 2.11
CA ILE A 2 -14.38 6.35 2.54
C ILE A 2 -14.82 7.75 2.11
N PRO A 3 -15.14 8.02 0.82
CA PRO A 3 -15.58 9.34 0.38
C PRO A 3 -16.85 9.85 1.05
N THR A 4 -17.68 8.95 1.57
CA THR A 4 -18.94 9.28 2.27
C THR A 4 -18.80 9.35 3.79
N GLY A 5 -17.60 9.28 4.33
CA GLY A 5 -17.31 9.40 5.76
C GLY A 5 -17.58 8.16 6.60
N HIS A 6 -17.99 7.04 5.99
CA HIS A 6 -18.20 5.77 6.72
C HIS A 6 -16.85 5.03 6.91
N LEU A 7 -15.92 5.67 7.60
CA LEU A 7 -14.52 5.25 7.67
C LEU A 7 -14.34 3.90 8.36
N PHE A 8 -14.97 3.68 9.51
CA PHE A 8 -14.85 2.42 10.24
C PHE A 8 -15.34 1.22 9.40
N PHE A 9 -16.52 1.33 8.79
CA PHE A 9 -17.04 0.27 7.92
C PHE A 9 -16.17 0.06 6.69
N ALA A 10 -15.60 1.13 6.15
CA ALA A 10 -14.66 1.06 5.04
C ALA A 10 -13.39 0.28 5.44
N ALA A 11 -12.83 0.55 6.61
CA ALA A 11 -11.65 -0.13 7.12
C ALA A 11 -11.91 -1.63 7.34
N VAL A 12 -13.03 -1.97 7.99
CA VAL A 12 -13.40 -3.38 8.25
C VAL A 12 -13.62 -4.13 6.94
N LEU A 13 -14.40 -3.58 6.03
CA LEU A 13 -14.71 -4.24 4.76
C LEU A 13 -13.45 -4.42 3.90
N SER A 14 -12.64 -3.38 3.76
CA SER A 14 -11.37 -3.47 3.01
C SER A 14 -10.38 -4.43 3.66
N GLY A 15 -10.32 -4.46 5.00
CA GLY A 15 -9.50 -5.40 5.75
C GLY A 15 -9.91 -6.85 5.54
N LEU A 16 -11.22 -7.14 5.52
CA LEU A 16 -11.75 -8.46 5.22
C LEU A 16 -11.38 -8.89 3.79
N PHE A 17 -11.58 -8.03 2.79
CA PHE A 17 -11.19 -8.34 1.41
C PHE A 17 -9.68 -8.60 1.29
N ALA A 18 -8.85 -7.79 1.93
CA ALA A 18 -7.39 -7.99 1.93
C ALA A 18 -6.99 -9.32 2.59
N ALA A 19 -7.68 -9.73 3.67
CA ALA A 19 -7.44 -11.00 4.33
C ALA A 19 -7.83 -12.19 3.44
N PHE A 20 -8.97 -12.13 2.74
CA PHE A 20 -9.39 -13.17 1.79
C PHE A 20 -8.41 -13.28 0.61
N ASP A 21 -7.98 -12.18 0.03
CA ASP A 21 -7.01 -12.13 -1.05
C ASP A 21 -5.69 -12.81 -0.64
N MET A 22 -5.22 -12.54 0.58
CA MET A 22 -4.00 -13.15 1.11
C MET A 22 -4.16 -14.67 1.34
N LEU A 23 -5.35 -15.13 1.75
CA LEU A 23 -5.65 -16.55 1.93
C LEU A 23 -5.69 -17.28 0.57
N ASP A 24 -6.37 -16.71 -0.43
CA ASP A 24 -6.48 -17.30 -1.76
C ASP A 24 -5.11 -17.43 -2.45
N GLY A 25 -4.28 -16.39 -2.37
CA GLY A 25 -2.91 -16.41 -2.89
C GLY A 25 -2.02 -17.45 -2.18
N THR A 26 -2.20 -17.63 -0.88
CA THR A 26 -1.47 -18.64 -0.10
C THR A 26 -1.92 -20.06 -0.47
N MET A 27 -3.22 -20.30 -0.59
CA MET A 27 -3.78 -21.59 -0.99
C MET A 27 -3.37 -21.99 -2.41
N ALA A 28 -3.34 -21.04 -3.36
CA ALA A 28 -2.87 -21.29 -4.72
C ALA A 28 -1.40 -21.74 -4.76
N ARG A 29 -0.55 -21.10 -3.94
CA ARG A 29 0.87 -21.50 -3.81
C ARG A 29 1.05 -22.89 -3.19
N LEU A 30 0.33 -23.19 -2.12
CA LEU A 30 0.41 -24.48 -1.41
C LEU A 30 -0.15 -25.64 -2.26
N SER A 31 -1.16 -25.39 -3.08
CA SER A 31 -1.77 -26.40 -3.94
C SER A 31 -1.01 -26.66 -5.26
N GLY A 32 0.11 -25.97 -5.51
CA GLY A 32 0.90 -26.12 -6.73
C GLY A 32 0.19 -25.63 -8.01
N LYS A 33 -0.92 -24.90 -7.89
CA LYS A 33 -1.71 -24.36 -9.00
C LYS A 33 -1.34 -22.92 -9.40
N ALA A 34 -0.25 -22.38 -8.83
CA ALA A 34 0.23 -21.06 -9.17
C ALA A 34 0.68 -21.00 -10.64
N THR A 35 0.13 -20.04 -11.40
CA THR A 35 0.48 -19.77 -12.79
C THR A 35 1.15 -18.42 -12.94
N ALA A 36 1.99 -18.23 -13.95
CA ALA A 36 2.61 -16.94 -14.24
C ALA A 36 1.56 -15.86 -14.52
N PHE A 37 0.48 -16.20 -15.23
CA PHE A 37 -0.64 -15.29 -15.47
C PHE A 37 -1.35 -14.90 -14.16
N GLY A 38 -1.62 -15.89 -13.29
CA GLY A 38 -2.24 -15.64 -11.97
C GLY A 38 -1.41 -14.69 -11.13
N ALA A 39 -0.09 -14.87 -11.07
CA ALA A 39 0.81 -13.99 -10.35
C ALA A 39 0.83 -12.55 -10.94
N THR A 40 0.76 -12.42 -12.27
CA THR A 40 0.69 -11.11 -12.93
C THR A 40 -0.65 -10.43 -12.65
N LEU A 41 -1.75 -11.18 -12.71
CA LEU A 41 -3.09 -10.67 -12.43
C LEU A 41 -3.18 -10.19 -10.97
N ASP A 42 -2.75 -11.00 -10.01
CA ASP A 42 -2.69 -10.67 -8.59
C ASP A 42 -1.91 -9.37 -8.35
N ALA A 43 -0.67 -9.30 -8.87
CA ALA A 43 0.14 -8.09 -8.77
C ALA A 43 -0.52 -6.86 -9.41
N SER A 44 -1.29 -7.01 -10.49
CA SER A 44 -2.00 -5.91 -11.13
C SER A 44 -3.21 -5.45 -10.32
N CYS A 45 -4.01 -6.39 -9.82
CA CYS A 45 -5.15 -6.11 -8.94
C CYS A 45 -4.70 -5.39 -7.67
N ASP A 46 -3.56 -5.80 -7.10
CA ASP A 46 -2.91 -5.12 -5.98
C ASP A 46 -2.65 -3.64 -6.25
N ARG A 47 -2.13 -3.33 -7.43
CA ARG A 47 -1.85 -1.92 -7.81
C ARG A 47 -3.12 -1.11 -7.94
N ILE A 48 -4.15 -1.68 -8.57
CA ILE A 48 -5.45 -1.02 -8.72
C ILE A 48 -6.09 -0.78 -7.33
N THR A 49 -6.05 -1.77 -6.46
CA THR A 49 -6.63 -1.69 -5.11
C THR A 49 -5.91 -0.64 -4.24
N ASP A 50 -4.56 -0.65 -4.23
CA ASP A 50 -3.77 0.37 -3.54
C ASP A 50 -4.08 1.78 -4.09
N GLY A 51 -4.13 1.90 -5.43
CA GLY A 51 -4.47 3.16 -6.09
C GLY A 51 -5.86 3.67 -5.70
N ALA A 52 -6.86 2.79 -5.72
CA ALA A 52 -8.22 3.13 -5.34
C ALA A 52 -8.34 3.53 -3.86
N LEU A 53 -7.66 2.81 -2.96
CA LEU A 53 -7.66 3.09 -1.53
C LEU A 53 -7.12 4.50 -1.24
N PHE A 54 -5.89 4.80 -1.68
CA PHE A 54 -5.28 6.10 -1.40
C PHE A 54 -5.97 7.25 -2.15
N SER A 55 -6.53 7.01 -3.34
CA SER A 55 -7.37 8.00 -4.02
C SER A 55 -8.66 8.31 -3.26
N ALA A 56 -9.30 7.29 -2.67
CA ALA A 56 -10.49 7.49 -1.85
C ALA A 56 -10.17 8.22 -0.54
N ILE A 57 -9.02 7.94 0.08
CA ILE A 57 -8.53 8.68 1.25
C ILE A 57 -8.26 10.14 0.88
N ALA A 58 -7.54 10.40 -0.21
CA ALA A 58 -7.25 11.76 -0.68
C ALA A 58 -8.54 12.55 -0.94
N TRP A 59 -9.52 11.91 -1.59
CA TRP A 59 -10.84 12.52 -1.79
C TRP A 59 -11.50 12.93 -0.47
N TRP A 60 -11.53 12.01 0.50
CA TRP A 60 -12.13 12.29 1.81
C TRP A 60 -11.38 13.40 2.55
N LEU A 61 -10.05 13.41 2.54
CA LEU A 61 -9.22 14.45 3.15
C LEU A 61 -9.51 15.85 2.57
N ILE A 62 -9.74 15.92 1.26
CA ILE A 62 -9.97 17.21 0.56
C ILE A 62 -11.38 17.73 0.79
N TYR A 63 -12.39 16.84 0.69
CA TYR A 63 -13.78 17.27 0.57
C TYR A 63 -14.62 17.06 1.84
N SER A 64 -14.17 16.22 2.77
CA SER A 64 -14.97 15.86 3.96
C SER A 64 -14.28 16.16 5.28
N ALA A 65 -12.94 16.01 5.35
CA ALA A 65 -12.19 16.18 6.58
C ALA A 65 -11.58 17.59 6.75
N ASP A 66 -11.64 18.43 5.71
CA ASP A 66 -10.97 19.75 5.67
C ASP A 66 -9.51 19.69 6.18
N SER A 67 -8.82 18.62 5.79
CA SER A 67 -7.48 18.33 6.26
C SER A 67 -6.44 19.30 5.69
N SER A 68 -5.32 19.43 6.38
CA SER A 68 -4.23 20.29 5.91
C SER A 68 -3.71 19.86 4.53
N ARG A 69 -3.32 20.82 3.69
CA ARG A 69 -2.75 20.53 2.36
C ARG A 69 -1.53 19.60 2.44
N ILE A 70 -0.78 19.68 3.52
CA ILE A 70 0.41 18.88 3.74
C ILE A 70 0.05 17.40 3.97
N THR A 71 -1.04 17.12 4.70
CA THR A 71 -1.57 15.76 4.87
C THR A 71 -2.04 15.17 3.55
N VAL A 72 -2.69 15.96 2.70
CA VAL A 72 -3.08 15.54 1.35
C VAL A 72 -1.85 15.21 0.50
N ILE A 73 -0.79 16.02 0.58
CA ILE A 73 0.48 15.75 -0.10
C ILE A 73 1.08 14.44 0.41
N ALA A 74 1.10 14.19 1.72
CA ALA A 74 1.58 12.92 2.29
C ALA A 74 0.81 11.71 1.74
N CYS A 75 -0.50 11.83 1.55
CA CYS A 75 -1.33 10.79 0.94
C CYS A 75 -0.91 10.53 -0.52
N PHE A 76 -0.71 11.56 -1.34
CA PHE A 76 -0.24 11.40 -2.71
C PHE A 76 1.20 10.87 -2.80
N VAL A 77 2.09 11.28 -1.91
CA VAL A 77 3.44 10.72 -1.81
C VAL A 77 3.37 9.22 -1.52
N THR A 78 2.53 8.82 -0.57
CA THR A 78 2.31 7.40 -0.24
C THR A 78 1.77 6.64 -1.46
N LEU A 79 0.78 7.19 -2.15
CA LEU A 79 0.22 6.61 -3.37
C LEU A 79 1.28 6.36 -4.44
N VAL A 80 2.05 7.39 -4.79
CA VAL A 80 3.09 7.29 -5.83
C VAL A 80 4.19 6.31 -5.40
N CYS A 81 4.71 6.44 -4.18
CA CYS A 81 5.75 5.54 -3.67
C CYS A 81 5.28 4.09 -3.61
N SER A 82 4.02 3.81 -3.30
CA SER A 82 3.47 2.46 -3.27
C SER A 82 3.55 1.77 -4.64
N GLN A 83 3.29 2.50 -5.71
CA GLN A 83 3.40 2.00 -7.09
C GLN A 83 4.87 1.80 -7.47
N VAL A 84 5.72 2.78 -7.16
CA VAL A 84 7.14 2.76 -7.47
C VAL A 84 7.87 1.63 -6.76
N ILE A 85 7.61 1.40 -5.45
CA ILE A 85 8.19 0.30 -4.66
C ILE A 85 7.94 -1.04 -5.35
N SER A 86 6.73 -1.27 -5.82
CA SER A 86 6.36 -2.53 -6.47
C SER A 86 6.94 -2.65 -7.87
N TYR A 87 7.00 -1.55 -8.61
CA TYR A 87 7.64 -1.49 -9.91
C TYR A 87 9.15 -1.80 -9.82
N ILE A 88 9.85 -1.18 -8.86
CA ILE A 88 11.29 -1.43 -8.64
C ILE A 88 11.51 -2.90 -8.32
N LYS A 89 10.67 -3.53 -7.49
CA LYS A 89 10.77 -4.96 -7.18
C LYS A 89 10.62 -5.80 -8.44
N ALA A 90 9.52 -5.64 -9.16
CA ALA A 90 9.23 -6.42 -10.37
C ALA A 90 10.30 -6.21 -11.46
N ARG A 91 10.75 -4.96 -11.64
CA ARG A 91 11.78 -4.64 -12.63
C ARG A 91 13.16 -5.19 -12.24
N GLY A 92 13.53 -5.08 -10.96
CA GLY A 92 14.78 -5.63 -10.45
C GLY A 92 14.82 -7.14 -10.57
N GLU A 93 13.74 -7.84 -10.20
CA GLU A 93 13.63 -9.30 -10.36
C GLU A 93 13.72 -9.73 -11.83
N ALA A 94 13.08 -8.98 -12.73
CA ALA A 94 13.17 -9.21 -14.18
C ALA A 94 14.59 -8.98 -14.73
N SER A 95 15.41 -8.17 -14.05
CA SER A 95 16.83 -7.95 -14.38
C SER A 95 17.76 -8.96 -13.68
N GLY A 96 17.23 -9.93 -12.95
CA GLY A 96 18.00 -10.95 -12.23
C GLY A 96 18.47 -10.57 -10.83
N PHE A 97 18.06 -9.40 -10.32
CA PHE A 97 18.41 -8.95 -8.97
C PHE A 97 17.52 -9.61 -7.91
N LYS A 98 18.08 -9.89 -6.74
CA LYS A 98 17.32 -10.37 -5.57
C LYS A 98 16.75 -9.17 -4.80
N MET A 99 15.51 -8.81 -5.11
CA MET A 99 14.83 -7.64 -4.53
C MET A 99 14.13 -8.00 -3.20
N VAL A 100 14.90 -8.46 -2.20
CA VAL A 100 14.39 -8.84 -0.89
C VAL A 100 14.49 -7.67 0.08
N GLY A 101 13.41 -7.44 0.83
CA GLY A 101 13.36 -6.43 1.89
C GLY A 101 12.76 -5.10 1.46
N GLY A 102 12.34 -4.37 2.44
CA GLY A 102 11.72 -3.04 2.40
C GLY A 102 11.11 -2.75 3.75
N LEU A 103 11.20 -1.49 4.22
CA LEU A 103 10.62 -1.10 5.52
C LEU A 103 9.08 -1.10 5.46
N ILE A 104 8.53 -0.56 4.38
CA ILE A 104 7.08 -0.50 4.12
C ILE A 104 6.79 -1.31 2.85
N GLU A 105 6.36 -2.53 3.01
CA GLU A 105 5.81 -3.36 1.94
C GLU A 105 4.26 -3.25 1.93
N ARG A 106 3.57 -4.05 1.12
CA ARG A 106 2.11 -3.98 0.98
C ARG A 106 1.36 -4.29 2.28
N PRO A 107 1.71 -5.34 3.07
CA PRO A 107 0.99 -5.66 4.29
C PRO A 107 1.07 -4.51 5.33
N GLU A 108 2.26 -3.98 5.59
CA GLU A 108 2.47 -2.88 6.55
C GLU A 108 1.69 -1.64 6.11
N ARG A 109 1.70 -1.36 4.80
CA ARG A 109 0.97 -0.22 4.23
C ARG A 109 -0.54 -0.36 4.42
N LEU A 110 -1.11 -1.53 4.15
CA LEU A 110 -2.53 -1.78 4.34
C LEU A 110 -2.92 -1.72 5.82
N ILE A 111 -2.13 -2.34 6.71
CA ILE A 111 -2.38 -2.31 8.15
C ILE A 111 -2.39 -0.88 8.67
N LEU A 112 -1.41 -0.06 8.33
CA LEU A 112 -1.33 1.33 8.77
C LEU A 112 -2.44 2.19 8.17
N ALA A 113 -2.71 2.08 6.87
CA ALA A 113 -3.76 2.86 6.23
C ALA A 113 -5.15 2.51 6.77
N LEU A 114 -5.50 1.22 6.81
CA LEU A 114 -6.80 0.76 7.28
C LEU A 114 -6.94 0.95 8.79
N GLY A 115 -5.86 0.77 9.56
CA GLY A 115 -5.82 1.07 10.99
C GLY A 115 -6.08 2.55 11.26
N GLY A 116 -5.41 3.44 10.52
CA GLY A 116 -5.63 4.89 10.62
C GLY A 116 -7.07 5.29 10.28
N ILE A 117 -7.63 4.77 9.17
CA ILE A 117 -9.01 5.00 8.77
C ILE A 117 -9.99 4.46 9.81
N GLY A 118 -9.75 3.25 10.32
CA GLY A 118 -10.61 2.60 11.30
C GLY A 118 -10.64 3.37 12.63
N LEU A 119 -9.49 3.80 13.14
CA LEU A 119 -9.38 4.59 14.37
C LEU A 119 -10.02 5.97 14.21
N GLU A 120 -9.81 6.65 13.09
CA GLU A 120 -10.48 7.92 12.79
C GLU A 120 -12.00 7.73 12.77
N GLY A 121 -12.49 6.64 12.16
CA GLY A 121 -13.91 6.29 12.13
C GLY A 121 -14.50 5.92 13.50
N LEU A 122 -13.67 5.54 14.47
CA LEU A 122 -14.04 5.34 15.88
C LEU A 122 -13.95 6.62 16.71
N GLY A 123 -13.57 7.74 16.11
CA GLY A 123 -13.49 9.04 16.77
C GLY A 123 -12.13 9.36 17.40
N VAL A 124 -11.07 8.62 17.03
CA VAL A 124 -9.69 8.99 17.41
C VAL A 124 -9.19 10.08 16.46
N PRO A 125 -9.06 11.34 16.90
CA PRO A 125 -8.71 12.42 16.00
C PRO A 125 -7.29 12.28 15.47
N HIS A 126 -7.08 12.68 14.20
CA HIS A 126 -5.78 12.67 13.51
C HIS A 126 -5.15 11.29 13.33
N ALA A 127 -5.86 10.18 13.55
CA ALA A 127 -5.30 8.84 13.42
C ALA A 127 -4.85 8.55 11.98
N ILE A 128 -5.66 8.90 10.99
CA ILE A 128 -5.29 8.73 9.57
C ILE A 128 -4.14 9.67 9.17
N GLU A 129 -4.10 10.88 9.72
CA GLU A 129 -3.03 11.84 9.45
C GLU A 129 -1.67 11.31 9.90
N VAL A 130 -1.59 10.80 11.13
CA VAL A 130 -0.37 10.16 11.67
C VAL A 130 0.03 8.95 10.84
N ALA A 131 -0.94 8.09 10.49
CA ALA A 131 -0.68 6.92 9.64
C ALA A 131 -0.11 7.31 8.28
N LEU A 132 -0.66 8.34 7.63
CA LEU A 132 -0.18 8.83 6.34
C LEU A 132 1.23 9.42 6.41
N TRP A 133 1.60 10.11 7.48
CA TRP A 133 2.95 10.61 7.66
C TRP A 133 3.97 9.48 7.83
N ILE A 134 3.64 8.48 8.65
CA ILE A 134 4.48 7.27 8.82
C ILE A 134 4.64 6.57 7.46
N LEU A 135 3.54 6.41 6.71
CA LEU A 135 3.55 5.78 5.40
C LEU A 135 4.35 6.58 4.36
N ALA A 136 4.19 7.90 4.32
CA ALA A 136 4.92 8.74 3.36
C ALA A 136 6.43 8.67 3.57
N VAL A 137 6.88 8.88 4.81
CA VAL A 137 8.30 8.82 5.15
C VAL A 137 8.87 7.42 4.95
N GLY A 138 8.19 6.39 5.46
CA GLY A 138 8.63 4.99 5.34
C GLY A 138 8.62 4.49 3.89
N SER A 139 7.68 4.93 3.06
CA SER A 139 7.64 4.56 1.64
C SER A 139 8.75 5.22 0.84
N VAL A 140 9.05 6.51 1.08
CA VAL A 140 10.21 7.18 0.46
C VAL A 140 11.49 6.47 0.85
N PHE A 141 11.66 6.15 2.13
CA PHE A 141 12.81 5.38 2.60
C PHE A 141 12.93 4.02 1.88
N THR A 142 11.81 3.30 1.73
CA THR A 142 11.77 1.99 1.05
C THR A 142 12.15 2.10 -0.43
N VAL A 143 11.70 3.16 -1.13
CA VAL A 143 12.13 3.44 -2.51
C VAL A 143 13.64 3.58 -2.59
N CYS A 144 14.22 4.45 -1.74
CA CYS A 144 15.67 4.66 -1.68
C CYS A 144 16.41 3.36 -1.36
N GLN A 145 15.94 2.60 -0.37
CA GLN A 145 16.54 1.32 0.04
C GLN A 145 16.58 0.33 -1.13
N ARG A 146 15.48 0.17 -1.88
CA ARG A 146 15.42 -0.75 -3.02
C ARG A 146 16.33 -0.32 -4.17
N MET A 147 16.42 0.97 -4.44
CA MET A 147 17.37 1.49 -5.45
C MET A 147 18.81 1.21 -5.06
N VAL A 148 19.17 1.38 -3.78
CA VAL A 148 20.51 1.04 -3.28
C VAL A 148 20.81 -0.45 -3.38
N ILE A 149 19.81 -1.31 -3.08
CA ILE A 149 19.95 -2.77 -3.21
C ILE A 149 20.24 -3.14 -4.66
N ALA A 150 19.49 -2.59 -5.62
CA ALA A 150 19.71 -2.84 -7.04
C ALA A 150 21.12 -2.38 -7.50
N ALA A 151 21.51 -1.16 -7.14
CA ALA A 151 22.82 -0.60 -7.51
C ALA A 151 24.02 -1.42 -6.96
N ARG A 152 23.88 -1.96 -5.74
CA ARG A 152 24.94 -2.80 -5.15
C ARG A 152 25.07 -4.16 -5.82
N GLN A 153 23.98 -4.73 -6.32
CA GLN A 153 24.00 -6.03 -7.01
C GLN A 153 24.57 -5.92 -8.44
N GLU A 154 24.47 -4.77 -9.09
CA GLU A 154 25.07 -4.52 -10.39
C GLU A 154 26.61 -4.49 -10.35
N GLN A 155 27.20 -4.20 -9.17
CA GLN A 155 28.64 -4.10 -8.97
C GLN A 155 29.31 -5.44 -8.59
N GLN A 156 28.53 -6.51 -8.42
CA GLN A 156 28.99 -7.85 -8.07
C GLN A 156 29.01 -8.79 -9.30
#